data_e349027360a0c9185ed42a11d1306aa2
#
_entry.id   e349027360a0c9185ed42a11d1306aa2
#
_cell.length_a   1.000
_cell.length_b   1.000
_cell.length_c   1.000
_cell.angle_alpha   90.00
_cell.angle_beta   90.00
_cell.angle_gamma   90.00
#
_symmetry.space_group_name_H-M   'P 1'
#
loop_
_entity.id
_entity.type
_entity.pdbx_description
1 polymer ?
#
loop_
_entity_poly.entity_id
_entity_poly.type
_entity_poly.pdbx_seq_one_letter_code
_entity_poly.pdbx_strand_id
1 'polypeptide(L)'
;LSICAGFRDAARSLPWQEDTLVLIWSATKGMASACALHALDAAGLDLDTSVASIWPGFAGGGKASVTSGQVLSHSAGLGALDRTDLSMLEHDEVVRALEDQVPFQEAVGGPGYGPRTFGFLADEIVRRLSGESSLGGYWRKHFADPLGLDLWIGLPPEFHDRAASVLAPRSISHNAADAFLEEMKRPGSFTKKAFSSPGGLLAVSAMNTPSARTASIPSMGGIGTASALAGFYAVLALGGVWRGKEYLSRKVRGGMCRR
;
A
#
# COMPACT_ATOMS: atom_id res chain seq x y z
N LEU A 1 12.83 -19.10 -12.25
CA LEU A 1 11.83 -19.79 -13.03
C LEU A 1 10.60 -18.92 -13.15
N SER A 2 10.12 -18.62 -14.38
CA SER A 2 8.85 -17.96 -14.66
C SER A 2 7.95 -18.95 -15.40
N ILE A 3 6.68 -19.05 -14.98
CA ILE A 3 5.69 -19.93 -15.61
C ILE A 3 4.44 -19.09 -15.87
N CYS A 4 4.02 -19.02 -17.12
CA CYS A 4 2.82 -18.32 -17.56
C CYS A 4 1.83 -19.30 -18.15
N ALA A 5 0.58 -19.29 -17.67
CA ALA A 5 -0.48 -20.16 -18.16
C ALA A 5 -1.86 -19.52 -17.95
N GLY A 6 -2.83 -19.90 -18.78
CA GLY A 6 -4.20 -19.43 -18.71
C GLY A 6 -4.47 -18.15 -19.47
N PHE A 7 -5.42 -17.34 -18.99
CA PHE A 7 -5.93 -16.16 -19.67
C PHE A 7 -5.99 -14.96 -18.71
N ARG A 8 -5.82 -13.76 -19.25
CA ARG A 8 -5.88 -12.50 -18.52
C ARG A 8 -7.27 -11.84 -18.51
N ASP A 9 -8.25 -12.45 -19.20
CA ASP A 9 -9.61 -11.96 -19.32
C ASP A 9 -10.66 -13.02 -18.93
N ALA A 10 -11.85 -12.57 -18.56
CA ALA A 10 -12.97 -13.45 -18.17
C ALA A 10 -13.48 -14.31 -19.32
N ALA A 11 -13.43 -13.80 -20.55
CA ALA A 11 -13.88 -14.50 -21.75
C ALA A 11 -12.93 -15.60 -22.21
N ARG A 12 -11.72 -15.68 -21.61
CA ARG A 12 -10.64 -16.61 -22.00
C ARG A 12 -10.25 -16.45 -23.46
N SER A 13 -10.20 -15.22 -23.94
CA SER A 13 -9.82 -14.88 -25.32
C SER A 13 -8.38 -14.34 -25.42
N LEU A 14 -7.85 -13.79 -24.33
CA LEU A 14 -6.52 -13.19 -24.25
C LEU A 14 -5.59 -14.07 -23.42
N PRO A 15 -4.63 -14.78 -24.01
CA PRO A 15 -3.68 -15.60 -23.27
C PRO A 15 -2.88 -14.81 -22.26
N TRP A 16 -2.51 -15.44 -21.12
CA TRP A 16 -1.55 -14.89 -20.19
C TRP A 16 -0.15 -14.91 -20.81
N GLN A 17 0.55 -13.78 -20.74
CA GLN A 17 1.89 -13.58 -21.28
C GLN A 17 2.88 -13.24 -20.15
N GLU A 18 4.18 -13.29 -20.43
CA GLU A 18 5.21 -12.92 -19.44
C GLU A 18 5.10 -11.46 -19.01
N ASP A 19 4.63 -10.58 -19.88
CA ASP A 19 4.41 -9.16 -19.64
C ASP A 19 2.99 -8.82 -19.15
N THR A 20 2.16 -9.83 -18.87
CA THR A 20 0.83 -9.60 -18.30
C THR A 20 0.96 -9.02 -16.89
N LEU A 21 0.33 -7.86 -16.72
CA LEU A 21 0.30 -7.14 -15.44
C LEU A 21 -0.88 -7.63 -14.60
N VAL A 22 -0.67 -7.78 -13.32
CA VAL A 22 -1.73 -8.21 -12.39
C VAL A 22 -1.76 -7.34 -11.15
N LEU A 23 -2.96 -7.05 -10.65
CA LEU A 23 -3.16 -6.38 -9.36
C LEU A 23 -2.63 -7.26 -8.23
N ILE A 24 -1.69 -6.75 -7.44
CA ILE A 24 -1.03 -7.50 -6.36
C ILE A 24 -1.63 -7.20 -4.97
N TRP A 25 -2.71 -6.44 -4.90
CA TRP A 25 -3.40 -6.10 -3.66
C TRP A 25 -2.43 -5.61 -2.56
N SER A 26 -2.59 -6.09 -1.35
CA SER A 26 -1.79 -5.64 -0.19
C SER A 26 -0.29 -6.00 -0.24
N ALA A 27 0.17 -6.80 -1.21
CA ALA A 27 1.61 -6.91 -1.47
C ALA A 27 2.24 -5.56 -1.86
N THR A 28 1.42 -4.61 -2.34
CA THR A 28 1.79 -3.21 -2.57
C THR A 28 2.39 -2.54 -1.33
N LYS A 29 1.94 -2.90 -0.13
CA LYS A 29 2.43 -2.30 1.12
C LYS A 29 3.93 -2.53 1.35
N GLY A 30 4.48 -3.64 0.87
CA GLY A 30 5.92 -3.89 0.92
C GLY A 30 6.71 -2.85 0.13
N MET A 31 6.22 -2.50 -1.06
CA MET A 31 6.79 -1.43 -1.89
C MET A 31 6.64 -0.06 -1.20
N ALA A 32 5.46 0.23 -0.67
CA ALA A 32 5.17 1.48 0.02
C ALA A 32 6.04 1.65 1.28
N SER A 33 6.22 0.58 2.06
CA SER A 33 7.10 0.58 3.22
C SER A 33 8.57 0.82 2.82
N ALA A 34 9.04 0.18 1.74
CA ALA A 34 10.39 0.41 1.24
C ALA A 34 10.61 1.87 0.82
N CYS A 35 9.62 2.49 0.16
CA CYS A 35 9.67 3.91 -0.21
C CYS A 35 9.72 4.82 1.03
N ALA A 36 8.86 4.56 2.03
CA ALA A 36 8.84 5.37 3.25
C ALA A 36 10.14 5.25 4.04
N LEU A 37 10.67 4.05 4.20
CA LEU A 37 11.95 3.80 4.86
C LEU A 37 13.12 4.46 4.12
N HIS A 38 13.14 4.35 2.78
CA HIS A 38 14.17 4.98 1.95
C HIS A 38 14.10 6.52 2.04
N ALA A 39 12.89 7.09 2.04
CA ALA A 39 12.71 8.54 2.17
C ALA A 39 13.13 9.06 3.56
N LEU A 40 12.79 8.33 4.64
CA LEU A 40 13.26 8.63 6.00
C LEU A 40 14.80 8.62 6.08
N ASP A 41 15.43 7.58 5.55
CA ASP A 41 16.88 7.43 5.56
C ASP A 41 17.58 8.56 4.76
N ALA A 42 17.05 8.87 3.57
CA ALA A 42 17.56 9.97 2.74
C ALA A 42 17.45 11.34 3.45
N ALA A 43 16.47 11.51 4.32
CA ALA A 43 16.29 12.71 5.16
C ALA A 43 17.10 12.66 6.47
N GLY A 44 17.87 11.60 6.73
CA GLY A 44 18.60 11.41 7.99
C GLY A 44 17.70 11.04 9.19
N LEU A 45 16.43 10.72 8.95
CA LEU A 45 15.44 10.37 9.95
C LEU A 45 15.39 8.85 10.19
N ASP A 46 14.57 8.42 11.17
CA ASP A 46 14.41 7.01 11.52
C ASP A 46 12.95 6.68 11.91
N LEU A 47 12.73 5.43 12.34
CA LEU A 47 11.40 4.95 12.72
C LEU A 47 10.87 5.57 14.02
N ASP A 48 11.74 6.12 14.86
CA ASP A 48 11.37 6.77 16.11
C ASP A 48 10.98 8.25 15.88
N THR A 49 11.18 8.75 14.65
CA THR A 49 10.79 10.12 14.26
C THR A 49 9.28 10.27 14.32
N SER A 50 8.81 11.32 15.05
CA SER A 50 7.39 11.68 15.07
C SER A 50 6.92 12.08 13.68
N VAL A 51 5.78 11.50 13.24
CA VAL A 51 5.16 11.87 11.97
C VAL A 51 4.75 13.34 11.95
N ALA A 52 4.35 13.90 13.08
CA ALA A 52 3.99 15.33 13.20
C ALA A 52 5.15 16.28 12.88
N SER A 53 6.42 15.86 13.05
CA SER A 53 7.58 16.67 12.66
C SER A 53 7.78 16.74 11.14
N ILE A 54 7.26 15.74 10.41
CA ILE A 54 7.29 15.66 8.93
C ILE A 54 6.00 16.26 8.35
N TRP A 55 4.89 16.00 9.01
CA TRP A 55 3.53 16.36 8.63
C TRP A 55 2.82 17.06 9.79
N PRO A 56 2.95 18.40 9.93
CA PRO A 56 2.43 19.13 11.10
C PRO A 56 0.94 18.94 11.35
N GLY A 57 0.09 18.89 10.30
CA GLY A 57 -1.36 18.64 10.42
C GLY A 57 -1.69 17.29 11.07
N PHE A 58 -0.80 16.32 10.98
CA PHE A 58 -0.96 15.01 11.61
C PHE A 58 -1.04 15.06 13.15
N ALA A 59 -0.55 16.13 13.79
CA ALA A 59 -0.63 16.30 15.25
C ALA A 59 -2.07 16.35 15.78
N GLY A 60 -3.05 16.64 14.92
CA GLY A 60 -4.47 16.64 15.27
C GLY A 60 -4.94 15.31 15.87
N GLY A 61 -6.05 15.32 16.58
CA GLY A 61 -6.63 14.13 17.22
C GLY A 61 -5.72 13.44 18.25
N GLY A 62 -4.74 14.16 18.81
CA GLY A 62 -3.84 13.62 19.85
C GLY A 62 -2.67 12.79 19.33
N LYS A 63 -2.27 12.94 18.04
CA LYS A 63 -1.25 12.13 17.36
C LYS A 63 0.16 12.74 17.36
N ALA A 64 0.42 13.82 18.11
CA ALA A 64 1.70 14.53 18.07
C ALA A 64 2.94 13.65 18.34
N SER A 65 2.80 12.61 19.14
CA SER A 65 3.89 11.67 19.48
C SER A 65 3.93 10.40 18.65
N VAL A 66 2.98 10.18 17.73
CA VAL A 66 2.95 8.99 16.89
C VAL A 66 4.16 8.96 15.99
N THR A 67 4.90 7.85 16.01
CA THR A 67 6.14 7.69 15.23
C THR A 67 5.90 7.08 13.85
N SER A 68 6.85 7.28 12.95
CA SER A 68 6.87 6.62 11.63
C SER A 68 6.84 5.10 11.76
N GLY A 69 7.52 4.55 12.76
CA GLY A 69 7.51 3.12 13.08
C GLY A 69 6.11 2.62 13.45
N GLN A 70 5.38 3.35 14.29
CA GLN A 70 4.01 2.99 14.66
C GLN A 70 3.05 3.01 13.45
N VAL A 71 3.21 3.99 12.55
CA VAL A 71 2.44 4.05 11.31
C VAL A 71 2.74 2.84 10.43
N LEU A 72 4.01 2.56 10.17
CA LEU A 72 4.42 1.47 9.27
C LEU A 72 4.16 0.07 9.84
N SER A 73 4.09 -0.08 11.16
CA SER A 73 3.73 -1.34 11.83
C SER A 73 2.24 -1.51 12.11
N HIS A 74 1.39 -0.61 11.66
CA HIS A 74 -0.05 -0.61 11.93
C HIS A 74 -0.42 -0.50 13.43
N SER A 75 0.43 0.10 14.25
CA SER A 75 0.21 0.23 15.70
C SER A 75 -0.13 1.65 16.16
N ALA A 76 -0.41 2.54 15.21
CA ALA A 76 -0.79 3.94 15.48
C ALA A 76 -2.29 4.16 15.77
N GLY A 77 -3.11 3.11 15.75
CA GLY A 77 -4.56 3.24 15.89
C GLY A 77 -5.28 3.89 14.69
N LEU A 78 -4.63 3.94 13.52
CA LEU A 78 -5.14 4.63 12.32
C LEU A 78 -5.53 3.66 11.19
N GLY A 79 -5.91 2.42 11.53
CA GLY A 79 -6.29 1.41 10.56
C GLY A 79 -7.63 1.66 9.86
N ALA A 80 -8.41 2.61 10.34
CA ALA A 80 -9.72 3.01 9.80
C ALA A 80 -9.93 4.52 9.91
N LEU A 81 -10.99 5.03 9.26
CA LEU A 81 -11.54 6.37 9.47
C LEU A 81 -12.97 6.28 10.00
N ASP A 82 -13.38 7.25 10.82
CA ASP A 82 -14.78 7.44 11.20
C ASP A 82 -15.61 8.03 10.05
N ARG A 83 -14.97 8.83 9.16
CA ARG A 83 -15.56 9.33 7.92
C ARG A 83 -15.75 8.17 6.93
N THR A 84 -17.01 7.88 6.58
CA THR A 84 -17.38 6.78 5.66
C THR A 84 -17.81 7.26 4.27
N ASP A 85 -17.96 8.57 4.12
CA ASP A 85 -18.41 9.26 2.91
C ASP A 85 -17.29 9.56 1.90
N LEU A 86 -16.04 9.29 2.27
CA LEU A 86 -14.85 9.55 1.45
C LEU A 86 -14.54 8.39 0.50
N SER A 87 -14.01 8.71 -0.67
CA SER A 87 -13.50 7.73 -1.62
C SER A 87 -11.98 7.63 -1.56
N MET A 88 -11.42 6.43 -1.76
CA MET A 88 -9.97 6.23 -1.93
C MET A 88 -9.36 6.98 -3.12
N LEU A 89 -10.19 7.48 -4.03
CA LEU A 89 -9.75 8.30 -5.17
C LEU A 89 -9.66 9.79 -4.83
N GLU A 90 -10.13 10.19 -3.64
CA GLU A 90 -10.13 11.57 -3.15
C GLU A 90 -8.99 11.78 -2.15
N HIS A 91 -7.76 11.72 -2.66
CA HIS A 91 -6.54 11.70 -1.83
C HIS A 91 -6.53 12.78 -0.75
N ASP A 92 -6.70 14.05 -1.15
CA ASP A 92 -6.55 15.17 -0.22
C ASP A 92 -7.65 15.22 0.85
N GLU A 93 -8.85 14.74 0.53
CA GLU A 93 -9.95 14.62 1.51
C GLU A 93 -9.65 13.52 2.53
N VAL A 94 -9.11 12.40 2.08
CA VAL A 94 -8.70 11.31 2.98
C VAL A 94 -7.55 11.76 3.87
N VAL A 95 -6.59 12.49 3.34
CA VAL A 95 -5.46 13.05 4.11
C VAL A 95 -5.96 14.00 5.20
N ARG A 96 -6.88 14.93 4.87
CA ARG A 96 -7.51 15.80 5.88
C ARG A 96 -8.27 15.02 6.95
N ALA A 97 -9.01 14.00 6.55
CA ALA A 97 -9.71 13.14 7.50
C ALA A 97 -8.73 12.38 8.43
N LEU A 98 -7.55 11.98 7.93
CA LEU A 98 -6.51 11.37 8.75
C LEU A 98 -5.87 12.37 9.73
N GLU A 99 -5.77 13.65 9.36
CA GLU A 99 -5.32 14.70 10.27
C GLU A 99 -6.27 14.88 11.46
N ASP A 100 -7.57 14.79 11.21
CA ASP A 100 -8.62 14.94 12.24
C ASP A 100 -8.89 13.66 13.03
N GLN A 101 -8.56 12.48 12.47
CA GLN A 101 -8.89 11.19 13.08
C GLN A 101 -8.22 11.00 14.43
N VAL A 102 -9.04 10.76 15.45
CA VAL A 102 -8.57 10.28 16.76
C VAL A 102 -8.21 8.79 16.64
N PRO A 103 -7.04 8.36 17.13
CA PRO A 103 -6.66 6.97 17.08
C PRO A 103 -7.68 6.03 17.75
N PHE A 104 -8.02 4.93 17.11
CA PHE A 104 -8.83 3.87 17.71
C PHE A 104 -8.01 3.18 18.81
N GLN A 105 -8.43 3.29 20.07
CA GLN A 105 -7.67 2.85 21.23
C GLN A 105 -7.42 1.34 21.23
N GLU A 106 -8.36 0.53 20.71
CA GLU A 106 -8.22 -0.91 20.53
C GLU A 106 -7.10 -1.31 19.56
N ALA A 107 -6.59 -0.36 18.77
CA ALA A 107 -5.53 -0.58 17.77
C ALA A 107 -4.25 0.22 18.09
N VAL A 108 -4.17 0.90 19.24
CA VAL A 108 -2.95 1.60 19.69
C VAL A 108 -2.01 0.61 20.37
N GLY A 109 -0.75 0.60 19.95
CA GLY A 109 0.27 -0.30 20.51
C GLY A 109 0.10 -1.78 20.17
N GLY A 110 -0.94 -2.12 19.38
CA GLY A 110 -1.23 -3.47 18.89
C GLY A 110 -1.45 -3.48 17.37
N PRO A 111 -1.62 -4.67 16.76
CA PRO A 111 -1.79 -4.80 15.32
C PRO A 111 -3.18 -4.35 14.86
N GLY A 112 -3.33 -3.06 14.60
CA GLY A 112 -4.54 -2.46 14.01
C GLY A 112 -4.43 -2.37 12.50
N TYR A 113 -4.47 -3.49 11.77
CA TYR A 113 -4.26 -3.52 10.33
C TYR A 113 -5.15 -2.53 9.58
N GLY A 114 -4.54 -1.59 8.86
CA GLY A 114 -5.19 -0.59 8.02
C GLY A 114 -5.11 -0.99 6.54
N PRO A 115 -6.04 -1.81 6.03
CA PRO A 115 -5.98 -2.26 4.63
C PRO A 115 -6.05 -1.10 3.64
N ARG A 116 -6.71 -0.01 4.00
CA ARG A 116 -7.01 1.12 3.13
C ARG A 116 -6.24 2.39 3.50
N THR A 117 -6.20 2.74 4.79
CA THR A 117 -5.57 3.98 5.28
C THR A 117 -4.06 4.00 5.19
N PHE A 118 -3.41 2.84 5.33
CA PHE A 118 -1.94 2.69 5.31
C PHE A 118 -1.28 3.40 4.12
N GLY A 119 -1.89 3.27 2.93
CA GLY A 119 -1.34 3.86 1.72
C GLY A 119 -1.24 5.38 1.78
N PHE A 120 -2.26 6.05 2.31
CA PHE A 120 -2.27 7.51 2.47
C PHE A 120 -1.25 7.98 3.49
N LEU A 121 -1.13 7.26 4.60
CA LEU A 121 -0.13 7.57 5.63
C LEU A 121 1.30 7.45 5.11
N ALA A 122 1.61 6.37 4.40
CA ALA A 122 2.92 6.16 3.79
C ALA A 122 3.19 7.16 2.65
N ASP A 123 2.16 7.46 1.83
CA ASP A 123 2.25 8.42 0.73
C ASP A 123 2.59 9.82 1.23
N GLU A 124 1.88 10.31 2.26
CA GLU A 124 2.15 11.63 2.82
C GLU A 124 3.54 11.75 3.45
N ILE A 125 4.02 10.74 4.17
CA ILE A 125 5.40 10.73 4.67
C ILE A 125 6.39 10.86 3.50
N VAL A 126 6.22 10.07 2.44
CA VAL A 126 7.10 10.10 1.27
C VAL A 126 7.03 11.44 0.54
N ARG A 127 5.82 11.94 0.25
CA ARG A 127 5.60 13.21 -0.46
C ARG A 127 6.27 14.39 0.28
N ARG A 128 6.07 14.48 1.58
CA ARG A 128 6.60 15.58 2.40
C ARG A 128 8.11 15.55 2.54
N LEU A 129 8.71 14.37 2.60
CA LEU A 129 10.16 14.23 2.69
C LEU A 129 10.86 14.43 1.34
N SER A 130 10.23 14.03 0.24
CA SER A 130 10.89 14.01 -1.07
C SER A 130 10.47 15.13 -2.02
N GLY A 131 9.30 15.75 -1.81
CA GLY A 131 8.69 16.68 -2.75
C GLY A 131 8.07 16.01 -3.98
N GLU A 132 8.06 14.68 -4.07
CA GLU A 132 7.39 13.96 -5.16
C GLU A 132 5.86 14.10 -5.04
N SER A 133 5.17 14.07 -6.17
CA SER A 133 3.71 14.23 -6.20
C SER A 133 2.94 13.03 -5.67
N SER A 134 3.58 11.86 -5.63
CA SER A 134 3.00 10.61 -5.10
C SER A 134 4.07 9.59 -4.77
N LEU A 135 3.73 8.65 -3.90
CA LEU A 135 4.58 7.51 -3.60
C LEU A 135 4.80 6.62 -4.85
N GLY A 136 3.83 6.54 -5.76
CA GLY A 136 3.99 5.83 -7.04
C GLY A 136 5.09 6.45 -7.91
N GLY A 137 5.16 7.78 -7.99
CA GLY A 137 6.25 8.50 -8.65
C GLY A 137 7.60 8.25 -7.98
N TYR A 138 7.63 8.32 -6.64
CA TYR A 138 8.82 7.99 -5.85
C TYR A 138 9.30 6.56 -6.08
N TRP A 139 8.37 5.58 -6.09
CA TRP A 139 8.64 4.19 -6.39
C TRP A 139 9.30 4.01 -7.77
N ARG A 140 8.75 4.64 -8.80
CA ARG A 140 9.32 4.57 -10.16
C ARG A 140 10.76 5.08 -10.17
N LYS A 141 10.97 6.30 -9.68
CA LYS A 141 12.27 6.99 -9.71
C LYS A 141 13.38 6.27 -8.95
N HIS A 142 13.07 5.77 -7.75
CA HIS A 142 14.09 5.25 -6.84
C HIS A 142 14.27 3.74 -6.90
N PHE A 143 13.26 3.00 -7.31
CA PHE A 143 13.29 1.54 -7.32
C PHE A 143 12.98 0.94 -8.69
N ALA A 144 11.79 1.15 -9.23
CA ALA A 144 11.32 0.38 -10.38
C ALA A 144 12.15 0.64 -11.63
N ASP A 145 12.38 1.91 -12.01
CA ASP A 145 13.16 2.25 -13.20
C ASP A 145 14.62 1.82 -13.07
N PRO A 146 15.33 2.13 -11.96
CA PRO A 146 16.71 1.71 -11.79
C PRO A 146 16.91 0.19 -11.74
N LEU A 147 15.89 -0.55 -11.31
CA LEU A 147 15.91 -2.02 -11.23
C LEU A 147 15.33 -2.71 -12.47
N GLY A 148 14.75 -1.95 -13.41
CA GLY A 148 14.09 -2.48 -14.60
C GLY A 148 12.84 -3.30 -14.27
N LEU A 149 12.06 -2.87 -13.24
CA LEU A 149 10.89 -3.60 -12.77
C LEU A 149 9.61 -3.11 -13.44
N ASP A 150 8.90 -4.00 -14.10
CA ASP A 150 7.55 -3.76 -14.61
C ASP A 150 6.53 -3.93 -13.49
N LEU A 151 6.58 -2.99 -12.54
CA LEU A 151 5.80 -2.99 -11.30
C LEU A 151 5.47 -1.54 -10.93
N TRP A 152 4.18 -1.25 -10.77
CA TRP A 152 3.62 0.08 -10.72
C TRP A 152 2.74 0.30 -9.49
N ILE A 153 2.71 1.53 -9.00
CA ILE A 153 1.66 2.06 -8.10
C ILE A 153 1.08 3.28 -8.82
N GLY A 154 -0.05 3.08 -9.50
CA GLY A 154 -0.55 3.98 -10.53
C GLY A 154 0.00 3.57 -11.90
N LEU A 155 -0.75 2.72 -12.62
CA LEU A 155 -0.39 2.22 -13.95
C LEU A 155 -0.75 3.26 -15.01
N PRO A 156 0.20 3.71 -15.86
CA PRO A 156 -0.09 4.61 -16.97
C PRO A 156 -1.12 4.01 -17.94
N PRO A 157 -1.99 4.85 -18.56
CA PRO A 157 -3.07 4.37 -19.44
C PRO A 157 -2.59 3.51 -20.61
N GLU A 158 -1.42 3.80 -21.16
CA GLU A 158 -0.82 3.07 -22.28
C GLU A 158 -0.51 1.59 -21.97
N PHE A 159 -0.46 1.21 -20.70
CA PHE A 159 -0.24 -0.17 -20.27
C PHE A 159 -1.50 -0.89 -19.80
N HIS A 160 -2.67 -0.23 -19.81
CA HIS A 160 -3.91 -0.81 -19.30
C HIS A 160 -4.32 -2.09 -20.04
N ASP A 161 -4.02 -2.18 -21.34
CA ASP A 161 -4.34 -3.36 -22.15
C ASP A 161 -3.55 -4.61 -21.75
N ARG A 162 -2.42 -4.44 -21.05
CA ARG A 162 -1.63 -5.54 -20.52
C ARG A 162 -2.15 -6.06 -19.17
N ALA A 163 -3.03 -5.30 -18.51
CA ALA A 163 -3.49 -5.64 -17.18
C ALA A 163 -4.61 -6.69 -17.21
N ALA A 164 -4.39 -7.78 -16.49
CA ALA A 164 -5.39 -8.82 -16.29
C ALA A 164 -6.62 -8.29 -15.53
N SER A 165 -7.79 -8.79 -15.89
CA SER A 165 -9.03 -8.49 -15.18
C SER A 165 -9.10 -9.24 -13.85
N VAL A 166 -9.40 -8.53 -12.78
CA VAL A 166 -9.66 -9.12 -11.47
C VAL A 166 -11.14 -9.53 -11.41
N LEU A 167 -11.39 -10.77 -11.05
CA LEU A 167 -12.73 -11.34 -10.98
C LEU A 167 -13.09 -11.68 -9.54
N ALA A 168 -14.33 -11.41 -9.15
CA ALA A 168 -14.84 -11.87 -7.87
C ALA A 168 -14.92 -13.43 -7.87
N PRO A 169 -14.62 -14.07 -6.74
CA PRO A 169 -14.78 -15.53 -6.64
C PRO A 169 -16.24 -15.93 -6.82
N ARG A 170 -16.48 -17.05 -7.52
CA ARG A 170 -17.84 -17.57 -7.76
C ARG A 170 -18.51 -18.10 -6.50
N SER A 171 -17.72 -18.54 -5.53
CA SER A 171 -18.19 -18.97 -4.21
C SER A 171 -17.09 -18.72 -3.18
N ILE A 172 -17.47 -18.39 -1.96
CA ILE A 172 -16.56 -18.30 -0.82
C ILE A 172 -16.82 -19.53 0.03
N SER A 173 -15.81 -20.38 0.21
CA SER A 173 -15.88 -21.50 1.15
C SER A 173 -15.84 -20.94 2.58
N HIS A 174 -16.80 -21.36 3.42
CA HIS A 174 -17.04 -20.78 4.74
C HIS A 174 -16.19 -21.38 5.88
N ASN A 175 -15.24 -22.26 5.62
CA ASN A 175 -14.67 -23.10 6.68
C ASN A 175 -13.51 -22.52 7.51
N ALA A 176 -12.88 -21.41 7.10
CA ALA A 176 -11.75 -20.87 7.86
C ALA A 176 -11.83 -19.37 8.15
N ALA A 177 -12.89 -18.71 7.67
CA ALA A 177 -13.03 -17.25 7.72
C ALA A 177 -14.10 -16.79 8.73
N ASP A 178 -14.65 -17.68 9.54
CA ASP A 178 -15.87 -17.38 10.30
C ASP A 178 -15.68 -16.21 11.28
N ALA A 179 -14.59 -16.18 12.04
CA ALA A 179 -14.34 -15.09 12.98
C ALA A 179 -14.13 -13.73 12.27
N PHE A 180 -13.40 -13.71 11.14
CA PHE A 180 -13.22 -12.50 10.34
C PHE A 180 -14.53 -12.06 9.70
N LEU A 181 -15.31 -13.00 9.15
CA LEU A 181 -16.61 -12.71 8.54
C LEU A 181 -17.61 -12.20 9.58
N GLU A 182 -17.61 -12.75 10.78
CA GLU A 182 -18.45 -12.27 11.88
C GLU A 182 -18.07 -10.83 12.28
N GLU A 183 -16.78 -10.53 12.40
CA GLU A 183 -16.32 -9.17 12.64
C GLU A 183 -16.69 -8.20 11.49
N MET A 184 -16.61 -8.64 10.25
CA MET A 184 -17.04 -7.86 9.09
C MET A 184 -18.55 -7.58 9.08
N LYS A 185 -19.36 -8.48 9.62
CA LYS A 185 -20.83 -8.29 9.74
C LYS A 185 -21.19 -7.41 10.94
N ARG A 186 -20.40 -7.42 12.00
CA ARG A 186 -20.72 -6.74 13.26
C ARG A 186 -20.75 -5.21 13.05
N PRO A 187 -21.90 -4.54 13.30
CA PRO A 187 -21.99 -3.09 13.19
C PRO A 187 -20.98 -2.39 14.11
N GLY A 188 -20.27 -1.39 13.57
CA GLY A 188 -19.34 -0.58 14.35
C GLY A 188 -18.01 -1.25 14.69
N SER A 189 -17.77 -2.52 14.29
CA SER A 189 -16.50 -3.18 14.56
C SER A 189 -15.34 -2.46 13.84
N PHE A 190 -14.17 -2.43 14.47
CA PHE A 190 -12.95 -1.89 13.88
C PHE A 190 -12.62 -2.58 12.54
N THR A 191 -12.73 -3.91 12.48
CA THR A 191 -12.49 -4.68 11.26
C THR A 191 -13.38 -4.21 10.12
N LYS A 192 -14.69 -4.07 10.35
CA LYS A 192 -15.60 -3.56 9.33
C LYS A 192 -15.23 -2.15 8.87
N LYS A 193 -14.95 -1.23 9.79
CA LYS A 193 -14.50 0.12 9.47
C LYS A 193 -13.21 0.07 8.64
N ALA A 194 -12.20 -0.67 9.07
CA ALA A 194 -10.90 -0.75 8.41
C ALA A 194 -11.00 -1.22 6.95
N PHE A 195 -11.87 -2.19 6.67
CA PHE A 195 -12.05 -2.72 5.31
C PHE A 195 -13.01 -1.90 4.44
N SER A 196 -13.77 -0.96 5.00
CA SER A 196 -14.76 -0.16 4.26
C SER A 196 -14.47 1.35 4.23
N SER A 197 -13.55 1.86 5.06
CA SER A 197 -13.23 3.30 5.13
C SER A 197 -11.72 3.57 4.97
N PRO A 198 -11.34 4.53 4.11
CA PRO A 198 -12.20 5.31 3.21
C PRO A 198 -12.93 4.41 2.21
N GLY A 199 -14.12 4.85 1.76
CA GLY A 199 -14.95 4.14 0.80
C GLY A 199 -14.38 4.09 -0.62
N GLY A 200 -15.25 3.84 -1.61
CA GLY A 200 -14.83 3.64 -3.01
C GLY A 200 -14.08 2.32 -3.21
N LEU A 201 -13.98 1.86 -4.42
CA LEU A 201 -13.24 0.65 -4.81
C LEU A 201 -13.51 -0.58 -3.90
N LEU A 202 -14.74 -0.70 -3.37
CA LEU A 202 -15.13 -1.81 -2.49
C LEU A 202 -15.43 -3.10 -3.26
N ALA A 203 -15.98 -2.97 -4.46
CA ALA A 203 -16.18 -4.11 -5.34
C ALA A 203 -14.87 -4.49 -6.02
N VAL A 204 -14.57 -5.79 -6.09
CA VAL A 204 -13.39 -6.31 -6.79
C VAL A 204 -13.31 -5.82 -8.23
N SER A 205 -14.45 -5.77 -8.94
CA SER A 205 -14.54 -5.28 -10.31
C SER A 205 -14.20 -3.79 -10.47
N ALA A 206 -14.36 -2.97 -9.41
CA ALA A 206 -14.01 -1.55 -9.45
C ALA A 206 -12.50 -1.33 -9.64
N MET A 207 -11.67 -2.29 -9.24
CA MET A 207 -10.22 -2.25 -9.47
C MET A 207 -9.82 -2.43 -10.95
N ASN A 208 -10.75 -2.83 -11.81
CA ASN A 208 -10.51 -2.93 -13.25
C ASN A 208 -10.73 -1.60 -14.00
N THR A 209 -11.28 -0.59 -13.33
CA THR A 209 -11.54 0.70 -13.98
C THR A 209 -10.25 1.45 -14.31
N PRO A 210 -10.23 2.24 -15.39
CA PRO A 210 -9.07 3.06 -15.73
C PRO A 210 -8.64 3.98 -14.57
N SER A 211 -9.59 4.60 -13.88
CA SER A 211 -9.31 5.48 -12.74
C SER A 211 -8.63 4.74 -11.58
N ALA A 212 -9.07 3.52 -11.24
CA ALA A 212 -8.44 2.72 -10.19
C ALA A 212 -7.04 2.27 -10.57
N ARG A 213 -6.82 1.90 -11.83
CA ARG A 213 -5.49 1.49 -12.33
C ARG A 213 -4.50 2.65 -12.34
N THR A 214 -4.94 3.85 -12.75
CA THR A 214 -4.08 5.04 -12.84
C THR A 214 -3.81 5.66 -11.47
N ALA A 215 -4.71 5.50 -10.51
CA ALA A 215 -4.54 6.10 -9.19
C ALA A 215 -3.34 5.50 -8.43
N SER A 216 -2.52 6.36 -7.82
CA SER A 216 -1.51 5.92 -6.87
C SER A 216 -2.19 5.50 -5.56
N ILE A 217 -2.36 4.19 -5.37
CA ILE A 217 -3.00 3.61 -4.18
C ILE A 217 -1.99 2.69 -3.48
N PRO A 218 -1.08 3.23 -2.64
CA PRO A 218 0.03 2.47 -2.07
C PRO A 218 -0.40 1.39 -1.06
N SER A 219 -1.66 1.35 -0.68
CA SER A 219 -2.19 0.31 0.21
C SER A 219 -2.52 -1.00 -0.51
N MET A 220 -2.93 -0.95 -1.80
CA MET A 220 -3.47 -2.14 -2.48
C MET A 220 -3.54 -2.04 -4.01
N GLY A 221 -3.08 -0.94 -4.60
CA GLY A 221 -3.21 -0.65 -6.03
C GLY A 221 -1.97 -0.99 -6.85
N GLY A 222 -1.02 -1.75 -6.31
CA GLY A 222 0.15 -2.19 -7.06
C GLY A 222 -0.24 -3.13 -8.21
N ILE A 223 0.35 -2.89 -9.38
CA ILE A 223 0.10 -3.67 -10.61
C ILE A 223 1.44 -4.01 -11.23
N GLY A 224 1.70 -5.28 -11.53
CA GLY A 224 2.97 -5.67 -12.13
C GLY A 224 3.05 -7.13 -12.50
N THR A 225 4.21 -7.53 -13.00
CA THR A 225 4.50 -8.93 -13.32
C THR A 225 5.00 -9.69 -12.10
N ALA A 226 4.83 -11.01 -12.07
CA ALA A 226 5.36 -11.86 -10.99
C ALA A 226 6.89 -11.78 -10.92
N SER A 227 7.58 -11.71 -12.05
CA SER A 227 9.03 -11.57 -12.12
C SER A 227 9.52 -10.24 -11.55
N ALA A 228 8.80 -9.14 -11.80
CA ALA A 228 9.14 -7.83 -11.25
C ALA A 228 8.96 -7.78 -9.73
N LEU A 229 7.87 -8.37 -9.20
CA LEU A 229 7.67 -8.49 -7.76
C LEU A 229 8.76 -9.35 -7.11
N ALA A 230 9.09 -10.48 -7.70
CA ALA A 230 10.20 -11.34 -7.23
C ALA A 230 11.55 -10.60 -7.29
N GLY A 231 11.80 -9.83 -8.35
CA GLY A 231 12.99 -8.99 -8.49
C GLY A 231 13.14 -7.96 -7.39
N PHE A 232 12.05 -7.29 -7.02
CA PHE A 232 12.04 -6.36 -5.90
C PHE A 232 12.42 -7.06 -4.58
N TYR A 233 11.77 -8.17 -4.26
CA TYR A 233 12.06 -8.91 -3.03
C TYR A 233 13.44 -9.57 -3.04
N ALA A 234 14.01 -9.88 -4.22
CA ALA A 234 15.39 -10.35 -4.32
C ALA A 234 16.39 -9.29 -3.84
N VAL A 235 16.13 -7.99 -4.10
CA VAL A 235 16.97 -6.90 -3.57
C VAL A 235 16.97 -6.91 -2.04
N LEU A 236 15.82 -7.11 -1.41
CA LEU A 236 15.70 -7.22 0.05
C LEU A 236 16.45 -8.44 0.58
N ALA A 237 16.25 -9.60 -0.03
CA ALA A 237 16.90 -10.87 0.35
C ALA A 237 18.43 -10.82 0.21
N LEU A 238 18.92 -10.07 -0.76
CA LEU A 238 20.35 -9.84 -0.98
C LEU A 238 20.92 -8.70 -0.15
N GLY A 239 20.21 -8.28 0.88
CA GLY A 239 20.67 -7.27 1.80
C GLY A 239 20.58 -5.84 1.28
N GLY A 240 19.58 -5.51 0.48
CA GLY A 240 19.33 -4.17 -0.02
C GLY A 240 20.30 -3.69 -1.10
N VAL A 241 21.17 -4.58 -1.60
CA VAL A 241 22.16 -4.27 -2.64
C VAL A 241 21.84 -5.06 -3.91
N TRP A 242 21.87 -4.41 -5.05
CA TRP A 242 21.68 -5.04 -6.36
C TRP A 242 22.69 -4.49 -7.36
N ARG A 243 23.43 -5.37 -8.03
CA ARG A 243 24.48 -5.02 -9.01
C ARG A 243 25.45 -3.92 -8.52
N GLY A 244 25.86 -4.02 -7.25
CA GLY A 244 26.81 -3.08 -6.62
C GLY A 244 26.22 -1.74 -6.18
N LYS A 245 24.92 -1.51 -6.41
CA LYS A 245 24.21 -0.31 -5.92
C LYS A 245 23.39 -0.66 -4.67
N GLU A 246 23.50 0.15 -3.64
CA GLU A 246 22.69 0.07 -2.43
C GLU A 246 21.34 0.78 -2.68
N TYR A 247 20.23 0.08 -2.44
CA TYR A 247 18.86 0.59 -2.52
C TYR A 247 18.22 0.77 -1.14
N LEU A 248 18.69 0.02 -0.16
CA LEU A 248 18.24 0.12 1.22
C LEU A 248 19.47 0.03 2.13
N SER A 249 19.75 1.10 2.86
CA SER A 249 20.88 1.14 3.77
C SER A 249 20.80 0.09 4.87
N ARG A 250 21.93 -0.22 5.49
CA ARG A 250 21.98 -1.13 6.64
C ARG A 250 21.09 -0.65 7.79
N LYS A 251 20.98 0.67 8.00
CA LYS A 251 20.10 1.29 9.01
C LYS A 251 18.63 0.98 8.72
N VAL A 252 18.18 1.20 7.47
CA VAL A 252 16.81 0.90 7.03
C VAL A 252 16.48 -0.57 7.24
N ARG A 253 17.35 -1.47 6.79
CA ARG A 253 17.15 -2.93 6.94
C ARG A 253 17.05 -3.34 8.40
N GLY A 254 17.89 -2.77 9.27
CA GLY A 254 17.78 -3.00 10.71
C GLY A 254 16.45 -2.54 11.29
N GLY A 255 15.91 -1.42 10.79
CA GLY A 255 14.58 -0.92 11.17
C GLY A 255 13.44 -1.85 10.76
N MET A 256 13.51 -2.45 9.57
CA MET A 256 12.47 -3.39 9.08
C MET A 256 12.34 -4.66 9.94
N CYS A 257 13.39 -5.04 10.67
CA CYS A 257 13.45 -6.24 11.51
C CYS A 257 13.18 -5.96 12.99
N ARG A 258 12.93 -4.71 13.39
CA ARG A 258 12.54 -4.40 14.78
C ARG A 258 11.18 -4.99 15.09
N ARG A 259 11.07 -5.65 16.25
CA ARG A 259 9.82 -6.15 16.83
C ARG A 259 9.27 -5.14 17.81
#